data_ca04c814a6e4907d70c1d71613dcbe38
#
_entry.id   ca04c814a6e4907d70c1d71613dcbe38
#
_cell.length_a   1.000
_cell.length_b   1.000
_cell.length_c   1.000
_cell.angle_alpha   90.00
_cell.angle_beta   90.00
_cell.angle_gamma   90.00
#
_symmetry.space_group_name_H-M   'P 1'
#
loop_
_entity.id
_entity.type
_entity.pdbx_description
1 polymer ?
#
loop_
_entity_poly.entity_id
_entity_poly.type
_entity_poly.pdbx_seq_one_letter_code
_entity_poly.pdbx_strand_id
1 'polypeptide(L)'
;MDKIAQLQEMIDQSQRIVFFGGAGVSTESNIPDFRSSDGVYSVQVGRHLTAEQLVSHTMFERYPEDFFDFYKKYLLYPDAKPNAAHRYLARLEETGKLKAVVTQNIDSLHEMAGSKKVLKLHGSADRNYCTGCQRFYDLEAFLALEGPIPHCLDCGKVVKPDVTLYEEPLDMDIFSQAAQAIQEADLLIIGGTSLVVYPAASLIQYFQGKKLVVINKTSIPQDKQADLVIEGKIGEVFSQLRQ
;
A
#
# COMPACT_ATOMS: atom_id res chain seq x y z
N MET A 1 -5.94 25.66 -17.54
CA MET A 1 -7.10 24.90 -16.98
C MET A 1 -6.73 24.48 -15.57
N ASP A 2 -7.65 24.55 -14.64
CA ASP A 2 -7.40 24.05 -13.29
C ASP A 2 -7.15 22.53 -13.33
N LYS A 3 -6.08 22.08 -12.71
CA LYS A 3 -5.67 20.67 -12.71
C LYS A 3 -6.72 19.74 -12.08
N ILE A 4 -7.47 20.24 -11.08
CA ILE A 4 -8.56 19.50 -10.45
C ILE A 4 -9.72 19.30 -11.43
N ALA A 5 -10.10 20.36 -12.16
CA ALA A 5 -11.12 20.27 -13.20
C ALA A 5 -10.70 19.32 -14.33
N GLN A 6 -9.43 19.34 -14.73
CA GLN A 6 -8.90 18.41 -15.73
C GLN A 6 -8.92 16.95 -15.23
N LEU A 7 -8.52 16.71 -13.98
CA LEU A 7 -8.61 15.37 -13.37
C LEU A 7 -10.06 14.86 -13.34
N GLN A 8 -11.00 15.74 -12.93
CA GLN A 8 -12.41 15.38 -12.91
C GLN A 8 -12.94 15.01 -14.29
N GLU A 9 -12.57 15.77 -15.33
CA GLU A 9 -12.97 15.47 -16.69
C GLU A 9 -12.40 14.12 -17.16
N MET A 10 -11.12 13.83 -16.86
CA MET A 10 -10.50 12.54 -17.19
C MET A 10 -11.23 11.37 -16.51
N ILE A 11 -11.62 11.52 -15.24
CA ILE A 11 -12.38 10.53 -14.50
C ILE A 11 -13.79 10.37 -15.10
N ASP A 12 -14.48 11.48 -15.40
CA ASP A 12 -15.84 11.44 -15.96
C ASP A 12 -15.90 10.70 -17.31
N GLN A 13 -14.90 10.90 -18.13
CA GLN A 13 -14.78 10.28 -19.47
C GLN A 13 -14.29 8.84 -19.45
N SER A 14 -13.80 8.34 -18.31
CA SER A 14 -13.22 7.00 -18.21
C SER A 14 -14.22 5.97 -17.67
N GLN A 15 -14.06 4.71 -18.08
CA GLN A 15 -14.93 3.59 -17.71
C GLN A 15 -14.17 2.45 -16.99
N ARG A 16 -12.86 2.39 -17.17
CA ARG A 16 -11.99 1.37 -16.56
C ARG A 16 -10.79 2.05 -15.90
N ILE A 17 -11.04 2.60 -14.74
CA ILE A 17 -10.03 3.28 -13.94
C ILE A 17 -9.33 2.27 -13.06
N VAL A 18 -8.02 2.35 -12.98
CA VAL A 18 -7.21 1.65 -11.97
C VAL A 18 -6.42 2.68 -11.17
N PHE A 19 -6.42 2.52 -9.86
CA PHE A 19 -5.60 3.30 -8.96
C PHE A 19 -4.39 2.48 -8.51
N PHE A 20 -3.18 3.02 -8.64
CA PHE A 20 -1.94 2.42 -8.14
C PHE A 20 -1.36 3.30 -7.02
N GLY A 21 -1.32 2.78 -5.81
CA GLY A 21 -0.96 3.55 -4.62
C GLY A 21 0.21 2.98 -3.81
N GLY A 22 0.80 3.86 -3.00
CA GLY A 22 1.81 3.50 -2.01
C GLY A 22 1.60 4.25 -0.69
N ALA A 23 2.61 4.25 0.19
CA ALA A 23 2.51 4.74 1.57
C ALA A 23 2.04 6.21 1.68
N GLY A 24 2.32 7.04 0.69
CA GLY A 24 1.84 8.42 0.66
C GLY A 24 0.32 8.57 0.64
N VAL A 25 -0.44 7.52 0.28
CA VAL A 25 -1.91 7.52 0.36
C VAL A 25 -2.38 7.53 1.81
N SER A 26 -1.65 6.91 2.72
CA SER A 26 -2.01 6.75 4.13
C SER A 26 -1.42 7.82 5.06
N THR A 27 -0.59 8.75 4.54
CA THR A 27 0.02 9.82 5.37
C THR A 27 -1.01 10.76 5.99
N GLU A 28 -2.13 11.01 5.30
CA GLU A 28 -3.25 11.81 5.83
C GLU A 28 -4.16 11.00 6.78
N SER A 29 -3.79 9.74 7.05
CA SER A 29 -4.38 8.86 8.06
C SER A 29 -3.43 8.63 9.25
N ASN A 30 -2.39 9.47 9.38
CA ASN A 30 -1.34 9.40 10.41
C ASN A 30 -0.48 8.12 10.34
N ILE A 31 -0.38 7.48 9.18
CA ILE A 31 0.60 6.43 8.92
C ILE A 31 1.77 7.08 8.16
N PRO A 32 2.98 7.16 8.73
CA PRO A 32 4.12 7.75 8.04
C PRO A 32 4.48 6.94 6.80
N ASP A 33 4.95 7.62 5.76
CA ASP A 33 5.53 6.92 4.63
C ASP A 33 6.94 6.39 4.98
N PHE A 34 7.56 5.69 4.03
CA PHE A 34 8.86 5.06 4.30
C PHE A 34 10.04 6.01 4.08
N ARG A 35 9.96 6.98 3.15
CA ARG A 35 11.12 7.67 2.57
C ARG A 35 11.18 9.18 2.78
N SER A 36 10.10 9.79 3.26
CA SER A 36 10.14 11.22 3.62
C SER A 36 11.10 11.46 4.80
N SER A 37 11.41 12.73 5.04
CA SER A 37 12.25 13.14 6.18
C SER A 37 11.76 12.60 7.53
N ASP A 38 10.44 12.44 7.65
CA ASP A 38 9.74 11.94 8.85
C ASP A 38 9.27 10.49 8.68
N GLY A 39 9.73 9.82 7.62
CA GLY A 39 9.33 8.46 7.27
C GLY A 39 10.03 7.39 8.10
N VAL A 40 9.55 6.15 7.95
CA VAL A 40 10.06 4.99 8.71
C VAL A 40 11.56 4.78 8.51
N TYR A 41 12.10 5.11 7.32
CA TYR A 41 13.53 4.96 7.02
C TYR A 41 14.42 6.00 7.71
N SER A 42 13.86 7.09 8.25
CA SER A 42 14.62 8.06 9.06
C SER A 42 14.88 7.56 10.49
N VAL A 43 14.18 6.49 10.92
CA VAL A 43 14.33 5.91 12.26
C VAL A 43 15.66 5.16 12.36
N GLN A 44 16.57 5.68 13.16
CA GLN A 44 17.81 4.99 13.50
C GLN A 44 17.55 3.98 14.63
N VAL A 45 17.59 2.69 14.31
CA VAL A 45 17.56 1.62 15.30
C VAL A 45 19.02 1.21 15.60
N GLY A 46 19.36 0.98 16.86
CA GLY A 46 20.69 0.91 17.44
C GLY A 46 21.78 -0.01 16.82
N ARG A 47 21.55 -0.60 15.65
CA ARG A 47 22.52 -1.46 14.93
C ARG A 47 23.00 -0.86 13.59
N HIS A 48 22.73 0.40 13.29
CA HIS A 48 23.03 1.01 11.96
C HIS A 48 22.41 0.24 10.76
N LEU A 49 21.29 -0.47 10.99
CA LEU A 49 20.56 -1.18 9.95
C LEU A 49 19.58 -0.24 9.25
N THR A 50 19.41 -0.43 7.94
CA THR A 50 18.35 0.25 7.20
C THR A 50 16.99 -0.35 7.54
N ALA A 51 15.91 0.39 7.32
CA ALA A 51 14.57 -0.16 7.55
C ALA A 51 14.25 -1.34 6.63
N GLU A 52 14.81 -1.36 5.39
CA GLU A 52 14.70 -2.52 4.51
C GLU A 52 15.33 -3.77 5.14
N GLN A 53 16.48 -3.62 5.80
CA GLN A 53 17.12 -4.73 6.51
C GLN A 53 16.29 -5.18 7.70
N LEU A 54 15.70 -4.23 8.47
CA LEU A 54 14.87 -4.53 9.65
C LEU A 54 13.57 -5.28 9.30
N VAL A 55 13.03 -5.11 8.09
CA VAL A 55 11.84 -5.81 7.61
C VAL A 55 12.17 -6.81 6.49
N SER A 56 13.33 -7.48 6.60
CA SER A 56 13.75 -8.54 5.68
C SER A 56 13.45 -9.93 6.23
N HIS A 57 13.40 -10.91 5.33
CA HIS A 57 13.30 -12.33 5.69
C HIS A 57 14.47 -12.76 6.59
N THR A 58 15.68 -12.33 6.26
CA THR A 58 16.88 -12.61 7.08
C THR A 58 16.73 -12.08 8.50
N MET A 59 16.15 -10.88 8.68
CA MET A 59 15.93 -10.31 10.01
C MET A 59 14.89 -11.10 10.80
N PHE A 60 13.79 -11.46 10.15
CA PHE A 60 12.75 -12.31 10.74
C PHE A 60 13.30 -13.66 11.24
N GLU A 61 14.15 -14.33 10.44
CA GLU A 61 14.67 -15.65 10.75
C GLU A 61 15.80 -15.62 11.81
N ARG A 62 16.71 -14.63 11.75
CA ARG A 62 17.92 -14.62 12.58
C ARG A 62 17.81 -13.76 13.83
N TYR A 63 16.97 -12.72 13.78
CA TYR A 63 16.81 -11.73 14.84
C TYR A 63 15.33 -11.38 15.06
N PRO A 64 14.48 -12.39 15.37
CA PRO A 64 13.04 -12.19 15.42
C PRO A 64 12.60 -11.17 16.49
N GLU A 65 13.29 -11.04 17.60
CA GLU A 65 12.96 -10.02 18.62
C GLU A 65 13.10 -8.61 18.05
N ASP A 66 14.22 -8.32 17.38
CA ASP A 66 14.48 -7.01 16.77
C ASP A 66 13.47 -6.74 15.61
N PHE A 67 13.14 -7.79 14.83
CA PHE A 67 12.13 -7.71 13.78
C PHE A 67 10.76 -7.34 14.34
N PHE A 68 10.27 -8.07 15.34
CA PHE A 68 8.94 -7.83 15.90
C PHE A 68 8.85 -6.53 16.71
N ASP A 69 9.90 -6.11 17.39
CA ASP A 69 9.96 -4.80 18.06
C ASP A 69 9.78 -3.68 17.02
N PHE A 70 10.55 -3.73 15.95
CA PHE A 70 10.44 -2.76 14.85
C PHE A 70 9.08 -2.82 14.16
N TYR A 71 8.62 -4.02 13.80
CA TYR A 71 7.35 -4.23 13.10
C TYR A 71 6.17 -3.70 13.89
N LYS A 72 6.04 -4.11 15.15
CA LYS A 72 4.94 -3.68 16.03
C LYS A 72 4.95 -2.16 16.26
N LYS A 73 6.12 -1.56 16.41
CA LYS A 73 6.28 -0.15 16.78
C LYS A 73 6.11 0.81 15.60
N TYR A 74 6.58 0.43 14.41
CA TYR A 74 6.70 1.35 13.29
C TYR A 74 5.85 0.99 12.06
N LEU A 75 5.26 -0.20 12.01
CA LEU A 75 4.48 -0.64 10.86
C LEU A 75 3.01 -0.93 11.18
N LEU A 76 2.62 -1.02 12.44
CA LEU A 76 1.24 -1.27 12.86
C LEU A 76 0.58 0.00 13.40
N TYR A 77 -0.57 0.34 12.81
CA TYR A 77 -1.35 1.53 13.16
C TYR A 77 -2.84 1.15 13.31
N PRO A 78 -3.20 0.40 14.39
CA PRO A 78 -4.55 -0.15 14.55
C PRO A 78 -5.65 0.92 14.67
N ASP A 79 -5.29 2.13 15.11
CA ASP A 79 -6.24 3.24 15.28
C ASP A 79 -6.40 4.12 14.04
N ALA A 80 -5.64 3.86 12.97
CA ALA A 80 -5.70 4.64 11.74
C ALA A 80 -7.09 4.53 11.08
N LYS A 81 -7.56 5.62 10.50
CA LYS A 81 -8.86 5.68 9.83
C LYS A 81 -8.70 6.11 8.37
N PRO A 82 -9.56 5.62 7.47
CA PRO A 82 -9.55 6.05 6.08
C PRO A 82 -9.64 7.57 5.94
N ASN A 83 -8.81 8.15 5.07
CA ASN A 83 -8.87 9.56 4.70
C ASN A 83 -9.74 9.80 3.46
N ALA A 84 -9.73 11.01 2.93
CA ALA A 84 -10.55 11.39 1.78
C ALA A 84 -10.22 10.59 0.51
N ALA A 85 -8.93 10.22 0.30
CA ALA A 85 -8.53 9.42 -0.85
C ALA A 85 -9.16 8.03 -0.83
N HIS A 86 -9.06 7.33 0.30
CA HIS A 86 -9.65 6.00 0.46
C HIS A 86 -11.16 6.03 0.22
N ARG A 87 -11.87 7.00 0.83
CA ARG A 87 -13.33 7.14 0.67
C ARG A 87 -13.74 7.50 -0.76
N TYR A 88 -12.98 8.36 -1.44
CA TYR A 88 -13.25 8.70 -2.83
C TYR A 88 -13.11 7.48 -3.75
N LEU A 89 -12.03 6.72 -3.60
CA LEU A 89 -11.81 5.50 -4.39
C LEU A 89 -12.89 4.45 -4.17
N ALA A 90 -13.33 4.25 -2.93
CA ALA A 90 -14.43 3.34 -2.63
C ALA A 90 -15.73 3.76 -3.34
N ARG A 91 -16.10 5.05 -3.29
CA ARG A 91 -17.27 5.57 -4.03
C ARG A 91 -17.11 5.44 -5.54
N LEU A 92 -15.92 5.69 -6.07
CA LEU A 92 -15.65 5.54 -7.50
C LEU A 92 -15.80 4.08 -7.95
N GLU A 93 -15.48 3.12 -7.08
CA GLU A 93 -15.73 1.69 -7.31
C GLU A 93 -17.23 1.38 -7.30
N GLU A 94 -18.00 1.95 -6.38
CA GLU A 94 -19.47 1.79 -6.33
C GLU A 94 -20.15 2.26 -7.62
N THR A 95 -19.64 3.31 -8.27
CA THR A 95 -20.13 3.74 -9.60
C THR A 95 -19.76 2.80 -10.74
N GLY A 96 -18.99 1.76 -10.46
CA GLY A 96 -18.49 0.80 -11.45
C GLY A 96 -17.36 1.32 -12.34
N LYS A 97 -16.85 2.53 -12.12
CA LYS A 97 -15.74 3.10 -12.90
C LYS A 97 -14.37 2.61 -12.44
N LEU A 98 -14.11 2.58 -11.13
CA LEU A 98 -12.87 2.02 -10.59
C LEU A 98 -12.95 0.49 -10.63
N LYS A 99 -11.99 -0.15 -11.29
CA LYS A 99 -11.94 -1.60 -11.47
C LYS A 99 -11.07 -2.31 -10.46
N ALA A 100 -10.05 -1.63 -9.94
CA ALA A 100 -9.20 -2.12 -8.87
C ALA A 100 -8.43 -0.98 -8.20
N VAL A 101 -8.16 -1.17 -6.92
CA VAL A 101 -7.08 -0.50 -6.20
C VAL A 101 -5.90 -1.47 -6.16
N VAL A 102 -4.78 -1.10 -6.76
CA VAL A 102 -3.50 -1.81 -6.63
C VAL A 102 -2.67 -1.05 -5.60
N THR A 103 -2.33 -1.69 -4.50
CA THR A 103 -1.63 -0.98 -3.42
C THR A 103 -0.37 -1.72 -2.97
N GLN A 104 0.66 -0.95 -2.65
CA GLN A 104 1.86 -1.43 -1.98
C GLN A 104 1.72 -1.42 -0.45
N ASN A 105 0.65 -0.82 0.07
CA ASN A 105 0.42 -0.71 1.50
C ASN A 105 -0.05 -2.03 2.10
N ILE A 106 0.34 -2.25 3.35
CA ILE A 106 -0.08 -3.40 4.15
C ILE A 106 -1.25 -3.07 5.09
N ASP A 107 -1.59 -1.78 5.26
CA ASP A 107 -2.78 -1.34 6.00
C ASP A 107 -4.07 -1.74 5.28
N SER A 108 -5.22 -1.70 5.97
CA SER A 108 -6.53 -2.05 5.40
C SER A 108 -7.45 -0.84 5.22
N LEU A 109 -6.87 0.36 5.06
CA LEU A 109 -7.68 1.58 4.98
C LEU A 109 -8.56 1.65 3.72
N HIS A 110 -8.16 1.03 2.61
CA HIS A 110 -9.00 0.91 1.42
C HIS A 110 -10.23 0.05 1.68
N GLU A 111 -10.05 -1.13 2.28
CA GLU A 111 -11.14 -2.03 2.64
C GLU A 111 -12.04 -1.41 3.71
N MET A 112 -11.47 -0.76 4.72
CA MET A 112 -12.23 -0.03 5.74
C MET A 112 -13.05 1.13 5.15
N ALA A 113 -12.60 1.73 4.06
CA ALA A 113 -13.36 2.76 3.35
C ALA A 113 -14.51 2.20 2.49
N GLY A 114 -14.52 0.88 2.25
CA GLY A 114 -15.55 0.19 1.48
C GLY A 114 -15.09 -0.38 0.13
N SER A 115 -13.83 -0.18 -0.29
CA SER A 115 -13.28 -0.78 -1.51
C SER A 115 -13.33 -2.31 -1.43
N LYS A 116 -13.76 -2.95 -2.53
CA LYS A 116 -13.96 -4.40 -2.63
C LYS A 116 -12.82 -5.09 -3.35
N LYS A 117 -12.34 -4.50 -4.44
CA LYS A 117 -11.25 -5.07 -5.24
C LYS A 117 -9.94 -4.35 -4.94
N VAL A 118 -9.31 -4.75 -3.83
CA VAL A 118 -8.00 -4.25 -3.39
C VAL A 118 -6.94 -5.32 -3.61
N LEU A 119 -5.99 -5.06 -4.49
CA LEU A 119 -4.88 -5.94 -4.83
C LEU A 119 -3.65 -5.49 -4.04
N LYS A 120 -3.43 -6.13 -2.90
CA LYS A 120 -2.32 -5.83 -1.98
C LYS A 120 -1.06 -6.56 -2.39
N LEU A 121 -0.13 -5.86 -3.04
CA LEU A 121 1.11 -6.43 -3.59
C LEU A 121 2.07 -6.94 -2.52
N HIS A 122 2.02 -6.35 -1.33
CA HIS A 122 2.92 -6.69 -0.21
C HIS A 122 2.19 -7.35 0.96
N GLY A 123 1.02 -7.95 0.71
CA GLY A 123 0.23 -8.63 1.74
C GLY A 123 -0.52 -7.68 2.67
N SER A 124 -0.88 -8.15 3.87
CA SER A 124 -1.71 -7.39 4.81
C SER A 124 -1.26 -7.61 6.26
N ALA A 125 -1.17 -6.52 7.02
CA ALA A 125 -0.91 -6.55 8.45
C ALA A 125 -2.08 -7.16 9.27
N ASP A 126 -3.29 -7.17 8.71
CA ASP A 126 -4.47 -7.74 9.38
C ASP A 126 -4.53 -9.27 9.33
N ARG A 127 -3.66 -9.90 8.56
CA ARG A 127 -3.58 -11.35 8.46
C ARG A 127 -2.24 -11.83 9.00
N ASN A 128 -2.29 -12.77 9.92
CA ASN A 128 -1.09 -13.34 10.51
C ASN A 128 -1.28 -14.86 10.65
N TYR A 129 -0.27 -15.65 10.37
CA TYR A 129 -0.36 -17.10 10.35
C TYR A 129 0.75 -17.74 11.16
N CYS A 130 0.39 -18.79 11.89
CA CYS A 130 1.37 -19.64 12.56
C CYS A 130 2.26 -20.33 11.51
N THR A 131 3.58 -20.25 11.66
CA THR A 131 4.55 -20.89 10.76
C THR A 131 4.52 -22.42 10.82
N GLY A 132 3.90 -22.99 11.87
CA GLY A 132 3.79 -24.45 12.05
C GLY A 132 2.44 -25.02 11.64
N CYS A 133 1.36 -24.60 12.30
CA CYS A 133 0.02 -25.18 12.11
C CYS A 133 -0.91 -24.33 11.22
N GLN A 134 -0.45 -23.22 10.70
CA GLN A 134 -1.20 -22.29 9.83
C GLN A 134 -2.44 -21.68 10.49
N ARG A 135 -2.53 -21.72 11.84
CA ARG A 135 -3.61 -21.02 12.55
C ARG A 135 -3.58 -19.54 12.20
N PHE A 136 -4.74 -19.01 11.83
CA PHE A 136 -4.96 -17.60 11.53
C PHE A 136 -5.11 -16.77 12.81
N TYR A 137 -4.56 -15.58 12.79
CA TYR A 137 -4.72 -14.52 13.79
C TYR A 137 -5.01 -13.21 13.05
N ASP A 138 -6.12 -12.54 13.36
CA ASP A 138 -6.31 -11.16 12.94
C ASP A 138 -5.34 -10.24 13.69
N LEU A 139 -5.36 -8.95 13.36
CA LEU A 139 -4.43 -8.00 13.97
C LEU A 139 -4.61 -7.90 15.50
N GLU A 140 -5.85 -7.91 15.99
CA GLU A 140 -6.16 -7.81 17.42
C GLU A 140 -5.63 -9.04 18.17
N ALA A 141 -5.95 -10.25 17.67
CA ALA A 141 -5.46 -11.50 18.24
C ALA A 141 -3.92 -11.60 18.16
N PHE A 142 -3.31 -11.12 17.08
CA PHE A 142 -1.86 -11.08 16.94
C PHE A 142 -1.20 -10.15 17.98
N LEU A 143 -1.74 -8.96 18.18
CA LEU A 143 -1.23 -8.00 19.16
C LEU A 143 -1.43 -8.46 20.61
N ALA A 144 -2.43 -9.31 20.86
CA ALA A 144 -2.69 -9.92 22.17
C ALA A 144 -1.74 -11.07 22.52
N LEU A 145 -0.91 -11.56 21.57
CA LEU A 145 0.08 -12.58 21.86
C LEU A 145 1.20 -12.00 22.74
N GLU A 146 1.46 -12.68 23.86
CA GLU A 146 2.44 -12.22 24.84
C GLU A 146 3.89 -12.42 24.37
N GLY A 147 4.78 -11.60 24.93
CA GLY A 147 6.22 -11.68 24.71
C GLY A 147 6.73 -10.87 23.50
N PRO A 148 8.06 -10.79 23.36
CA PRO A 148 8.69 -10.05 22.26
C PRO A 148 8.43 -10.72 20.90
N ILE A 149 8.41 -12.04 20.86
CA ILE A 149 8.11 -12.86 19.70
C ILE A 149 6.71 -13.47 19.86
N PRO A 150 5.75 -13.20 18.94
CA PRO A 150 4.41 -13.79 19.03
C PRO A 150 4.44 -15.29 18.73
N HIS A 151 3.99 -16.11 19.68
CA HIS A 151 3.92 -17.56 19.57
C HIS A 151 2.48 -18.05 19.47
N CYS A 152 2.27 -19.04 18.62
CA CYS A 152 0.97 -19.68 18.42
C CYS A 152 0.48 -20.37 19.71
N LEU A 153 -0.76 -20.10 20.09
CA LEU A 153 -1.39 -20.68 21.28
C LEU A 153 -1.61 -22.20 21.18
N ASP A 154 -1.66 -22.77 19.95
CA ASP A 154 -1.89 -24.20 19.75
C ASP A 154 -0.60 -25.02 19.70
N CYS A 155 0.43 -24.54 18.97
CA CYS A 155 1.63 -25.34 18.71
C CYS A 155 2.94 -24.70 19.14
N GLY A 156 2.91 -23.47 19.68
CA GLY A 156 4.08 -22.75 20.18
C GLY A 156 5.04 -22.24 19.10
N LYS A 157 4.76 -22.42 17.81
CA LYS A 157 5.59 -21.86 16.72
C LYS A 157 5.32 -20.37 16.54
N VAL A 158 6.25 -19.67 15.91
CA VAL A 158 6.15 -18.23 15.66
C VAL A 158 4.94 -17.93 14.77
N VAL A 159 4.23 -16.83 15.06
CA VAL A 159 3.18 -16.29 14.20
C VAL A 159 3.78 -15.20 13.34
N LYS A 160 3.85 -15.42 12.00
CA LYS A 160 4.38 -14.48 11.03
C LYS A 160 3.24 -13.64 10.44
N PRO A 161 3.41 -12.31 10.34
CA PRO A 161 2.47 -11.49 9.57
C PRO A 161 2.48 -11.89 8.09
N ASP A 162 1.30 -11.86 7.46
CA ASP A 162 1.11 -12.10 6.03
C ASP A 162 1.51 -10.88 5.21
N VAL A 163 2.73 -10.42 5.44
CA VAL A 163 3.36 -9.33 4.67
C VAL A 163 4.58 -9.88 3.94
N THR A 164 4.77 -9.41 2.70
CA THR A 164 5.95 -9.75 1.92
C THR A 164 7.14 -8.94 2.44
N LEU A 165 8.08 -9.61 3.06
CA LEU A 165 9.31 -9.00 3.55
C LEU A 165 10.30 -8.77 2.40
N TYR A 166 11.24 -7.86 2.58
CA TYR A 166 12.39 -7.81 1.67
C TYR A 166 13.03 -9.20 1.61
N GLU A 167 13.57 -9.58 0.45
CA GLU A 167 14.10 -10.92 0.13
C GLU A 167 13.02 -12.00 -0.15
N GLU A 168 11.74 -11.72 0.10
CA GLU A 168 10.65 -12.64 -0.24
C GLU A 168 10.05 -12.30 -1.62
N PRO A 169 9.59 -13.32 -2.38
CA PRO A 169 8.87 -13.08 -3.64
C PRO A 169 7.49 -12.49 -3.37
N LEU A 170 6.98 -11.70 -4.32
CA LEU A 170 5.58 -11.29 -4.31
C LEU A 170 4.65 -12.48 -4.61
N ASP A 171 3.41 -12.38 -4.16
CA ASP A 171 2.33 -13.26 -4.61
C ASP A 171 2.09 -13.03 -6.12
N MET A 172 2.43 -14.03 -6.94
CA MET A 172 2.35 -13.93 -8.40
C MET A 172 0.92 -13.95 -8.92
N ASP A 173 -0.04 -14.47 -8.16
CA ASP A 173 -1.46 -14.41 -8.52
C ASP A 173 -1.98 -12.99 -8.37
N ILE A 174 -1.66 -12.32 -7.26
CA ILE A 174 -1.98 -10.90 -7.04
C ILE A 174 -1.28 -10.02 -8.07
N PHE A 175 0.00 -10.29 -8.33
CA PHE A 175 0.78 -9.55 -9.33
C PHE A 175 0.16 -9.67 -10.74
N SER A 176 -0.24 -10.88 -11.14
CA SER A 176 -0.87 -11.13 -12.44
C SER A 176 -2.23 -10.44 -12.57
N GLN A 177 -3.05 -10.48 -11.50
CA GLN A 177 -4.33 -9.78 -11.47
C GLN A 177 -4.13 -8.25 -11.57
N ALA A 178 -3.11 -7.70 -10.89
CA ALA A 178 -2.77 -6.28 -10.95
C ALA A 178 -2.30 -5.89 -12.36
N ALA A 179 -1.42 -6.70 -12.97
CA ALA A 179 -0.94 -6.48 -14.34
C ALA A 179 -2.11 -6.47 -15.34
N GLN A 180 -3.03 -7.44 -15.25
CA GLN A 180 -4.21 -7.50 -16.10
C GLN A 180 -5.12 -6.28 -15.90
N ALA A 181 -5.43 -5.90 -14.65
CA ALA A 181 -6.26 -4.74 -14.36
C ALA A 181 -5.66 -3.46 -14.94
N ILE A 182 -4.35 -3.26 -14.80
CA ILE A 182 -3.62 -2.10 -15.35
C ILE A 182 -3.62 -2.13 -16.89
N GLN A 183 -3.42 -3.28 -17.50
CA GLN A 183 -3.42 -3.44 -18.95
C GLN A 183 -4.77 -3.08 -19.57
N GLU A 184 -5.87 -3.44 -18.91
CA GLU A 184 -7.24 -3.18 -19.38
C GLU A 184 -7.74 -1.76 -19.06
N ALA A 185 -7.00 -0.99 -18.27
CA ALA A 185 -7.42 0.34 -17.85
C ALA A 185 -7.39 1.36 -19.00
N ASP A 186 -8.39 2.24 -19.06
CA ASP A 186 -8.40 3.41 -19.93
C ASP A 186 -7.85 4.66 -19.22
N LEU A 187 -7.83 4.66 -17.89
CA LEU A 187 -7.20 5.65 -17.04
C LEU A 187 -6.42 4.95 -15.91
N LEU A 188 -5.13 5.22 -15.80
CA LEU A 188 -4.31 4.83 -14.66
C LEU A 188 -3.99 6.06 -13.81
N ILE A 189 -4.37 6.02 -12.53
CA ILE A 189 -4.02 7.05 -11.56
C ILE A 189 -2.96 6.49 -10.62
N ILE A 190 -1.77 7.09 -10.63
CA ILE A 190 -0.67 6.75 -9.73
C ILE A 190 -0.65 7.80 -8.62
N GLY A 191 -0.66 7.36 -7.35
CA GLY A 191 -0.69 8.30 -6.25
C GLY A 191 0.06 7.84 -5.00
N GLY A 192 0.72 8.80 -4.31
CA GLY A 192 1.36 8.54 -3.03
C GLY A 192 2.47 7.49 -3.07
N THR A 193 3.21 7.37 -4.16
CA THR A 193 4.29 6.38 -4.30
C THR A 193 5.50 6.96 -5.01
N SER A 194 6.70 6.56 -4.58
CA SER A 194 7.95 6.91 -5.26
C SER A 194 8.27 6.00 -6.45
N LEU A 195 7.56 4.87 -6.61
CA LEU A 195 7.76 3.85 -7.66
C LEU A 195 9.19 3.31 -7.77
N VAL A 196 9.88 3.14 -6.66
CA VAL A 196 11.26 2.63 -6.63
C VAL A 196 11.36 1.20 -6.10
N VAL A 197 10.27 0.61 -5.57
CA VAL A 197 10.26 -0.74 -5.03
C VAL A 197 9.89 -1.74 -6.13
N TYR A 198 10.86 -2.52 -6.56
CA TYR A 198 10.66 -3.60 -7.52
C TYR A 198 10.39 -4.93 -6.79
N PRO A 199 9.60 -5.85 -7.40
CA PRO A 199 9.03 -5.76 -8.74
C PRO A 199 7.73 -4.96 -8.87
N ALA A 200 7.10 -4.49 -7.78
CA ALA A 200 5.80 -3.80 -7.81
C ALA A 200 5.78 -2.58 -8.77
N ALA A 201 6.87 -1.79 -8.79
CA ALA A 201 6.99 -0.62 -9.67
C ALA A 201 6.95 -0.98 -11.16
N SER A 202 7.30 -2.21 -11.56
CA SER A 202 7.25 -2.64 -12.96
C SER A 202 5.84 -2.81 -13.51
N LEU A 203 4.82 -2.94 -12.66
CA LEU A 203 3.42 -3.11 -13.06
C LEU A 203 2.92 -1.98 -13.96
N ILE A 204 3.46 -0.76 -13.80
CA ILE A 204 3.04 0.39 -14.61
C ILE A 204 3.38 0.20 -16.10
N GLN A 205 4.37 -0.62 -16.41
CA GLN A 205 4.77 -0.93 -17.80
C GLN A 205 3.70 -1.71 -18.57
N TYR A 206 2.77 -2.35 -17.86
CA TYR A 206 1.63 -3.05 -18.49
C TYR A 206 0.52 -2.08 -18.94
N PHE A 207 0.55 -0.82 -18.54
CA PHE A 207 -0.46 0.15 -18.93
C PHE A 207 -0.40 0.44 -20.42
N GLN A 208 -1.52 0.23 -21.11
CA GLN A 208 -1.68 0.47 -22.55
C GLN A 208 -2.78 1.52 -22.86
N GLY A 209 -3.35 2.09 -21.81
CA GLY A 209 -4.40 3.10 -21.94
C GLY A 209 -3.86 4.46 -22.39
N LYS A 210 -4.78 5.41 -22.57
CA LYS A 210 -4.49 6.72 -23.14
C LYS A 210 -4.34 7.84 -22.10
N LYS A 211 -4.67 7.57 -20.83
CA LYS A 211 -4.70 8.60 -19.79
C LYS A 211 -3.92 8.13 -18.59
N LEU A 212 -2.78 8.77 -18.34
CA LEU A 212 -1.94 8.53 -17.16
C LEU A 212 -1.94 9.77 -16.29
N VAL A 213 -2.31 9.62 -15.02
CA VAL A 213 -2.31 10.70 -14.03
C VAL A 213 -1.34 10.35 -12.91
N VAL A 214 -0.55 11.32 -12.48
CA VAL A 214 0.33 11.20 -11.31
C VAL A 214 -0.06 12.25 -10.26
N ILE A 215 -0.26 11.80 -9.01
CA ILE A 215 -0.58 12.65 -7.86
C ILE A 215 0.38 12.32 -6.73
N ASN A 216 1.38 13.16 -6.52
CA ASN A 216 2.42 12.97 -5.50
C ASN A 216 2.87 14.30 -4.89
N LYS A 217 3.44 14.25 -3.68
CA LYS A 217 4.11 15.43 -3.08
C LYS A 217 5.42 15.77 -3.77
N THR A 218 6.10 14.79 -4.35
CA THR A 218 7.40 14.93 -5.00
C THR A 218 7.34 14.31 -6.38
N SER A 219 8.15 14.86 -7.30
CA SER A 219 8.24 14.34 -8.66
C SER A 219 8.81 12.92 -8.71
N ILE A 220 8.30 12.13 -9.65
CA ILE A 220 8.77 10.79 -9.96
C ILE A 220 9.11 10.65 -11.46
N PRO A 221 9.90 9.65 -11.87
CA PRO A 221 10.28 9.48 -13.28
C PRO A 221 9.08 9.40 -14.25
N GLN A 222 7.95 8.88 -13.79
CA GLN A 222 6.72 8.71 -14.57
C GLN A 222 6.01 10.01 -14.90
N ASP A 223 6.32 11.11 -14.22
CA ASP A 223 5.77 12.43 -14.51
C ASP A 223 6.01 12.85 -15.98
N LYS A 224 7.12 12.40 -16.56
CA LYS A 224 7.49 12.70 -17.96
C LYS A 224 6.55 12.07 -18.98
N GLN A 225 5.84 11.02 -18.59
CA GLN A 225 4.94 10.25 -19.46
C GLN A 225 3.47 10.52 -19.12
N ALA A 226 3.21 11.22 -18.00
CA ALA A 226 1.86 11.48 -17.52
C ALA A 226 1.19 12.60 -18.34
N ASP A 227 -0.09 12.39 -18.65
CA ASP A 227 -0.96 13.39 -19.27
C ASP A 227 -1.33 14.50 -18.28
N LEU A 228 -1.33 14.18 -16.99
CA LEU A 228 -1.60 15.12 -15.91
C LEU A 228 -0.74 14.79 -14.69
N VAL A 229 -0.02 15.79 -14.20
CA VAL A 229 0.75 15.72 -12.94
C VAL A 229 0.19 16.75 -11.97
N ILE A 230 -0.21 16.28 -10.79
CA ILE A 230 -0.67 17.12 -9.67
C ILE A 230 0.31 16.94 -8.51
N GLU A 231 0.99 18.01 -8.16
CA GLU A 231 1.83 18.04 -6.95
C GLU A 231 0.94 18.36 -5.75
N GLY A 232 0.89 17.43 -4.78
CA GLY A 232 0.05 17.59 -3.59
C GLY A 232 -0.18 16.29 -2.84
N LYS A 233 -0.89 16.42 -1.71
CA LYS A 233 -1.37 15.27 -0.95
C LYS A 233 -2.61 14.70 -1.64
N ILE A 234 -2.66 13.39 -1.73
CA ILE A 234 -3.70 12.73 -2.53
C ILE A 234 -5.10 12.89 -1.94
N GLY A 235 -5.24 12.89 -0.62
CA GLY A 235 -6.54 13.11 0.03
C GLY A 235 -7.03 14.55 -0.15
N GLU A 236 -6.12 15.54 -0.07
CA GLU A 236 -6.45 16.94 -0.36
C GLU A 236 -6.91 17.10 -1.82
N VAL A 237 -6.25 16.44 -2.76
CA VAL A 237 -6.63 16.47 -4.19
C VAL A 237 -8.00 15.82 -4.40
N PHE A 238 -8.20 14.62 -3.87
CA PHE A 238 -9.46 13.88 -4.06
C PHE A 238 -10.65 14.51 -3.31
N SER A 239 -10.40 15.26 -2.23
CA SER A 239 -11.45 15.99 -1.53
C SER A 239 -12.10 17.13 -2.35
N GLN A 240 -11.41 17.60 -3.39
CA GLN A 240 -11.87 18.66 -4.29
C GLN A 240 -12.66 18.12 -5.50
N LEU A 241 -12.66 16.80 -5.70
CA LEU A 241 -13.40 16.17 -6.80
C LEU A 241 -14.88 16.03 -6.43
N ARG A 242 -15.73 16.07 -7.46
CA ARG A 242 -17.17 15.82 -7.29
C ARG A 242 -17.39 14.39 -6.77
N GLN A 243 -18.32 14.31 -5.85
CA GLN A 243 -18.69 13.04 -5.22
C GLN A 243 -19.76 12.32 -6.02
#